data_eaa9de4b2ac10b508e27061b5257af0f
#
_entry.id   eaa9de4b2ac10b508e27061b5257af0f
#
_cell.length_a   1.000
_cell.length_b   1.000
_cell.length_c   1.000
_cell.angle_alpha   90.00
_cell.angle_beta   90.00
_cell.angle_gamma   90.00
#
_symmetry.space_group_name_H-M   'P 1'
#
loop_
_entity.id
_entity.type
_entity.pdbx_description
1 polymer ?
#
loop_
_entity_poly.entity_id
_entity_poly.type
_entity_poly.pdbx_seq_one_letter_code
_entity_poly.pdbx_strand_id
1 'polypeptide(L)'
;MEITSTSNSRVKEWKKLNTKKGRKKQNKYILDGLHLVKEALKANKKVEELLITSKFEHLNEIEISDETKVIMISEEVSKSISETQTPQGIFGIVSIEEKKTTYPQRDVGAWLMLDGVQDPGNIGTMVRTADAAGFSGVILGEGSADLYNPKVVRAMQGSQFHIKVINDNLSGWIRHFKDMKVPVF
;
A
#
# COMPACT_ATOMS: atom_id res chain seq x y z
N MET A 1 15.16 10.42 -20.34
CA MET A 1 15.33 11.79 -19.74
C MET A 1 15.18 11.67 -18.24
N GLU A 2 16.12 12.17 -17.47
CA GLU A 2 16.12 12.10 -16.00
C GLU A 2 15.50 13.35 -15.39
N ILE A 3 14.68 13.20 -14.35
CA ILE A 3 14.13 14.31 -13.55
C ILE A 3 15.07 14.58 -12.37
N THR A 4 15.76 15.72 -12.42
CA THR A 4 16.79 16.09 -11.43
C THR A 4 16.32 17.18 -10.44
N SER A 5 15.36 18.02 -10.82
CA SER A 5 14.91 19.13 -10.01
C SER A 5 13.77 18.76 -9.05
N THR A 6 13.95 19.01 -7.77
CA THR A 6 12.90 18.84 -6.74
C THR A 6 11.75 19.86 -6.90
N SER A 7 11.92 20.91 -7.68
CA SER A 7 10.88 21.90 -8.02
C SER A 7 10.00 21.47 -9.20
N ASN A 8 10.35 20.38 -9.89
CA ASN A 8 9.57 19.83 -10.99
C ASN A 8 8.12 19.55 -10.53
N SER A 9 7.15 19.83 -11.40
CA SER A 9 5.71 19.65 -11.10
C SER A 9 5.37 18.20 -10.74
N ARG A 10 5.95 17.22 -11.43
CA ARG A 10 5.74 15.79 -11.13
C ARG A 10 6.28 15.41 -9.75
N VAL A 11 7.48 15.90 -9.40
CA VAL A 11 8.07 15.65 -8.09
C VAL A 11 7.19 16.21 -6.98
N LYS A 12 6.62 17.41 -7.17
CA LYS A 12 5.66 18.00 -6.23
C LYS A 12 4.39 17.13 -6.08
N GLU A 13 3.89 16.55 -7.17
CA GLU A 13 2.73 15.63 -7.10
C GLU A 13 3.09 14.33 -6.39
N TRP A 14 4.24 13.72 -6.64
CA TRP A 14 4.70 12.53 -5.90
C TRP A 14 4.85 12.81 -4.40
N LYS A 15 5.44 13.93 -4.02
CA LYS A 15 5.55 14.36 -2.60
C LYS A 15 4.20 14.47 -1.90
N LYS A 16 3.17 14.92 -2.60
CA LYS A 16 1.81 15.00 -2.03
C LYS A 16 1.24 13.64 -1.65
N LEU A 17 1.72 12.54 -2.23
CA LEU A 17 1.29 11.18 -1.88
C LEU A 17 1.69 10.78 -0.44
N ASN A 18 2.65 11.45 0.17
CA ASN A 18 2.95 11.29 1.59
C ASN A 18 1.84 11.83 2.50
N THR A 19 0.89 12.61 1.98
CA THR A 19 -0.25 13.15 2.73
C THR A 19 -1.57 12.46 2.35
N LYS A 20 -2.47 12.26 3.33
CA LYS A 20 -3.81 11.69 3.09
C LYS A 20 -4.60 12.49 2.04
N LYS A 21 -4.55 13.84 2.12
CA LYS A 21 -5.21 14.73 1.16
C LYS A 21 -4.69 14.51 -0.27
N GLY A 22 -3.37 14.39 -0.44
CA GLY A 22 -2.75 14.16 -1.75
C GLY A 22 -3.13 12.82 -2.33
N ARG A 23 -3.10 11.74 -1.54
CA ARG A 23 -3.53 10.40 -1.96
C ARG A 23 -4.99 10.40 -2.41
N LYS A 24 -5.89 10.96 -1.61
CA LYS A 24 -7.31 11.07 -1.95
C LYS A 24 -7.54 11.87 -3.23
N LYS A 25 -6.82 12.98 -3.43
CA LYS A 25 -6.96 13.81 -4.63
C LYS A 25 -6.49 13.10 -5.90
N GLN A 26 -5.38 12.36 -5.80
CA GLN A 26 -4.77 11.70 -6.96
C GLN A 26 -5.27 10.26 -7.14
N ASN A 27 -5.98 9.72 -6.18
CA ASN A 27 -6.37 8.30 -6.10
C ASN A 27 -5.17 7.34 -6.26
N LYS A 28 -4.03 7.71 -5.66
CA LYS A 28 -2.75 6.99 -5.75
C LYS A 28 -2.03 6.99 -4.42
N TYR A 29 -1.10 6.05 -4.27
CA TYR A 29 -0.15 6.02 -3.17
C TYR A 29 1.24 5.65 -3.66
N ILE A 30 2.25 5.83 -2.80
CA ILE A 30 3.64 5.58 -3.12
C ILE A 30 4.15 4.35 -2.37
N LEU A 31 4.85 3.49 -3.08
CA LEU A 31 5.68 2.42 -2.54
C LEU A 31 7.13 2.87 -2.54
N ASP A 32 7.84 2.68 -1.44
CA ASP A 32 9.24 3.04 -1.27
C ASP A 32 10.06 1.78 -0.98
N GLY A 33 10.88 1.36 -1.94
CA GLY A 33 11.79 0.23 -1.86
C GLY A 33 11.39 -0.97 -2.71
N LEU A 34 12.42 -1.75 -3.08
CA LEU A 34 12.33 -2.87 -4.02
C LEU A 34 11.31 -3.92 -3.61
N HIS A 35 11.35 -4.33 -2.34
CA HIS A 35 10.47 -5.41 -1.85
C HIS A 35 8.98 -5.07 -2.07
N LEU A 36 8.56 -3.86 -1.69
CA LEU A 36 7.16 -3.44 -1.82
C LEU A 36 6.75 -3.32 -3.30
N VAL A 37 7.62 -2.78 -4.15
CA VAL A 37 7.37 -2.68 -5.59
C VAL A 37 7.24 -4.07 -6.20
N LYS A 38 8.15 -5.00 -5.86
CA LYS A 38 8.15 -6.38 -6.34
C LYS A 38 6.85 -7.12 -5.95
N GLU A 39 6.44 -7.01 -4.69
CA GLU A 39 5.20 -7.64 -4.22
C GLU A 39 3.94 -7.04 -4.87
N ALA A 40 3.91 -5.72 -5.10
CA ALA A 40 2.80 -5.08 -5.79
C ALA A 40 2.68 -5.55 -7.26
N LEU A 41 3.81 -5.65 -7.98
CA LEU A 41 3.84 -6.14 -9.36
C LEU A 41 3.42 -7.60 -9.44
N LYS A 42 3.93 -8.48 -8.57
CA LYS A 42 3.51 -9.90 -8.49
C LYS A 42 2.01 -10.06 -8.20
N ALA A 43 1.44 -9.17 -7.40
CA ALA A 43 0.01 -9.14 -7.10
C ALA A 43 -0.83 -8.45 -8.18
N ASN A 44 -0.25 -8.17 -9.36
CA ASN A 44 -0.89 -7.48 -10.48
C ASN A 44 -1.55 -6.14 -10.09
N LYS A 45 -0.92 -5.41 -9.15
CA LYS A 45 -1.38 -4.05 -8.83
C LYS A 45 -1.02 -3.09 -9.95
N LYS A 46 -1.91 -2.14 -10.22
CA LYS A 46 -1.69 -1.14 -11.25
C LYS A 46 -0.62 -0.14 -10.80
N VAL A 47 0.65 -0.47 -11.08
CA VAL A 47 1.78 0.41 -10.92
C VAL A 47 1.86 1.30 -12.16
N GLU A 48 1.44 2.56 -12.04
CA GLU A 48 1.39 3.49 -13.18
C GLU A 48 2.77 4.04 -13.54
N GLU A 49 3.57 4.31 -12.51
CA GLU A 49 4.91 4.86 -12.68
C GLU A 49 5.89 4.13 -11.76
N LEU A 50 7.04 3.78 -12.33
CA LEU A 50 8.19 3.25 -11.60
C LEU A 50 9.31 4.29 -11.67
N LEU A 51 9.65 4.85 -10.50
CA LEU A 51 10.71 5.85 -10.39
C LEU A 51 11.97 5.15 -9.92
N ILE A 52 13.07 5.33 -10.66
CA ILE A 52 14.34 4.68 -10.35
C ILE A 52 15.50 5.67 -10.44
N THR A 53 16.49 5.51 -9.57
CA THR A 53 17.75 6.26 -9.66
C THR A 53 18.75 5.50 -10.51
N SER A 54 19.77 6.18 -11.04
CA SER A 54 20.85 5.56 -11.81
C SER A 54 21.68 4.57 -10.99
N LYS A 55 21.64 4.64 -9.67
CA LYS A 55 22.32 3.71 -8.75
C LYS A 55 21.54 2.46 -8.41
N PHE A 56 20.30 2.38 -8.85
CA PHE A 56 19.48 1.19 -8.60
C PHE A 56 19.85 0.06 -9.55
N GLU A 57 20.45 -1.01 -9.04
CA GLU A 57 21.04 -2.10 -9.84
C GLU A 57 20.13 -3.33 -10.01
N HIS A 58 19.01 -3.41 -9.25
CA HIS A 58 18.18 -4.62 -9.19
C HIS A 58 16.94 -4.60 -10.12
N LEU A 59 17.00 -3.84 -11.20
CA LEU A 59 15.86 -3.73 -12.13
C LEU A 59 15.51 -5.07 -12.82
N ASN A 60 16.50 -5.93 -13.00
CA ASN A 60 16.35 -7.28 -13.54
C ASN A 60 15.59 -8.26 -12.62
N GLU A 61 15.36 -7.90 -11.37
CA GLU A 61 14.61 -8.72 -10.42
C GLU A 61 13.09 -8.50 -10.47
N ILE A 62 12.62 -7.56 -11.27
CA ILE A 62 11.20 -7.20 -11.37
C ILE A 62 10.73 -7.30 -12.82
N GLU A 63 9.53 -7.87 -12.99
CA GLU A 63 8.83 -7.89 -14.26
C GLU A 63 7.95 -6.64 -14.37
N ILE A 64 8.25 -5.79 -15.34
CA ILE A 64 7.58 -4.51 -15.53
C ILE A 64 6.60 -4.67 -16.70
N SER A 65 5.32 -4.36 -16.47
CA SER A 65 4.31 -4.31 -17.51
C SER A 65 4.59 -3.18 -18.51
N ASP A 66 4.24 -3.37 -19.78
CA ASP A 66 4.34 -2.36 -20.83
C ASP A 66 3.51 -1.09 -20.53
N GLU A 67 2.51 -1.21 -19.66
CA GLU A 67 1.69 -0.09 -19.21
C GLU A 67 2.37 0.79 -18.14
N THR A 68 3.42 0.28 -17.50
CA THR A 68 4.14 0.98 -16.43
C THR A 68 5.17 1.94 -17.01
N LYS A 69 5.04 3.22 -16.67
CA LYS A 69 6.02 4.23 -17.12
C LYS A 69 7.26 4.21 -16.23
N VAL A 70 8.40 3.83 -16.78
CA VAL A 70 9.68 3.91 -16.09
C VAL A 70 10.27 5.31 -16.23
N ILE A 71 10.64 5.94 -15.11
CA ILE A 71 11.12 7.32 -15.04
C ILE A 71 12.40 7.36 -14.23
N MET A 72 13.45 7.87 -14.86
CA MET A 72 14.73 8.12 -14.21
C MET A 72 14.61 9.37 -13.33
N ILE A 73 15.07 9.27 -12.07
CA ILE A 73 15.12 10.37 -11.10
C ILE A 73 16.51 10.48 -10.47
N SER A 74 16.91 11.69 -10.08
CA SER A 74 18.16 11.87 -9.35
C SER A 74 18.05 11.40 -7.89
N GLU A 75 19.21 11.19 -7.25
CA GLU A 75 19.31 10.88 -5.82
C GLU A 75 18.69 11.98 -4.96
N GLU A 76 18.79 13.24 -5.38
CA GLU A 76 18.19 14.37 -4.66
C GLU A 76 16.65 14.30 -4.72
N VAL A 77 16.08 13.97 -5.87
CA VAL A 77 14.64 13.75 -6.03
C VAL A 77 14.21 12.54 -5.20
N SER A 78 14.92 11.41 -5.27
CA SER A 78 14.69 10.21 -4.48
C SER A 78 14.57 10.53 -2.98
N LYS A 79 15.58 11.21 -2.42
CA LYS A 79 15.56 11.67 -1.02
C LYS A 79 14.39 12.60 -0.71
N SER A 80 13.98 13.42 -1.66
CA SER A 80 12.92 14.40 -1.46
C SER A 80 11.52 13.81 -1.42
N ILE A 81 11.27 12.66 -2.05
CA ILE A 81 9.96 11.98 -2.09
C ILE A 81 9.85 10.87 -1.06
N SER A 82 10.97 10.33 -0.58
CA SER A 82 11.01 9.29 0.45
C SER A 82 10.76 9.87 1.85
N GLU A 83 10.15 9.06 2.71
CA GLU A 83 10.10 9.28 4.17
C GLU A 83 11.25 8.56 4.92
N THR A 84 12.12 7.83 4.21
CA THR A 84 13.29 7.17 4.79
C THR A 84 14.53 8.04 4.64
N GLN A 85 15.48 7.91 5.58
CA GLN A 85 16.75 8.64 5.51
C GLN A 85 17.64 8.17 4.35
N THR A 86 17.58 6.87 4.06
CA THR A 86 18.39 6.22 3.02
C THR A 86 17.46 5.43 2.07
N PRO A 87 16.81 6.09 1.10
CA PRO A 87 15.95 5.41 0.15
C PRO A 87 16.75 4.45 -0.74
N GLN A 88 16.13 3.34 -1.14
CA GLN A 88 16.77 2.34 -2.02
C GLN A 88 16.85 2.78 -3.48
N GLY A 89 16.33 3.96 -3.84
CA GLY A 89 16.37 4.47 -5.22
C GLY A 89 15.32 3.87 -6.16
N ILE A 90 14.33 3.18 -5.63
CA ILE A 90 13.18 2.68 -6.40
C ILE A 90 11.86 3.00 -5.68
N PHE A 91 10.87 3.47 -6.47
CA PHE A 91 9.52 3.77 -5.97
C PHE A 91 8.48 3.34 -7.00
N GLY A 92 7.33 2.89 -6.52
CA GLY A 92 6.15 2.61 -7.32
C GLY A 92 5.03 3.60 -7.03
N ILE A 93 4.44 4.22 -8.04
CA ILE A 93 3.21 5.00 -7.93
C ILE A 93 2.05 4.11 -8.32
N VAL A 94 1.23 3.76 -7.35
CA VAL A 94 0.18 2.74 -7.49
C VAL A 94 -1.20 3.39 -7.39
N SER A 95 -2.10 3.01 -8.29
CA SER A 95 -3.51 3.41 -8.23
C SER A 95 -4.19 2.79 -7.01
N ILE A 96 -5.00 3.58 -6.31
CA ILE A 96 -5.92 3.08 -5.30
C ILE A 96 -7.16 2.55 -6.03
N GLU A 97 -7.41 1.26 -5.94
CA GLU A 97 -8.63 0.68 -6.46
C GLU A 97 -9.79 1.04 -5.52
N GLU A 98 -10.79 1.76 -6.02
CA GLU A 98 -12.04 1.95 -5.30
C GLU A 98 -12.80 0.63 -5.27
N LYS A 99 -12.62 -0.12 -4.21
CA LYS A 99 -13.40 -1.35 -3.99
C LYS A 99 -14.68 -0.99 -3.26
N LYS A 100 -15.83 -1.22 -3.91
CA LYS A 100 -17.09 -1.34 -3.16
C LYS A 100 -16.91 -2.47 -2.16
N THR A 101 -17.33 -2.24 -0.92
CA THR A 101 -17.34 -3.30 0.09
C THR A 101 -18.11 -4.49 -0.44
N THR A 102 -17.41 -5.61 -0.62
CA THR A 102 -18.04 -6.87 -0.99
C THR A 102 -17.84 -7.82 0.18
N TYR A 103 -18.91 -8.07 0.90
CA TYR A 103 -18.91 -9.04 1.98
C TYR A 103 -18.74 -10.47 1.43
N PRO A 104 -17.94 -11.33 2.09
CA PRO A 104 -17.80 -12.71 1.67
C PRO A 104 -19.14 -13.46 1.82
N GLN A 105 -19.46 -14.30 0.84
CA GLN A 105 -20.73 -15.04 0.82
C GLN A 105 -20.57 -16.52 1.20
N ARG A 106 -19.38 -17.08 0.99
CA ARG A 106 -19.02 -18.49 1.30
C ARG A 106 -17.54 -18.54 1.68
N ASP A 107 -17.14 -19.63 2.31
CA ASP A 107 -15.74 -19.93 2.70
C ASP A 107 -15.05 -18.72 3.34
N VAL A 108 -15.70 -18.18 4.35
CA VAL A 108 -15.37 -16.87 4.91
C VAL A 108 -13.95 -16.84 5.47
N GLY A 109 -13.45 -17.96 6.00
CA GLY A 109 -12.17 -18.02 6.71
C GLY A 109 -12.16 -17.12 7.96
N ALA A 110 -10.97 -16.89 8.50
CA ALA A 110 -10.78 -16.00 9.64
C ALA A 110 -10.56 -14.56 9.17
N TRP A 111 -11.16 -13.61 9.85
CA TRP A 111 -10.98 -12.17 9.62
C TRP A 111 -10.58 -11.47 10.90
N LEU A 112 -9.59 -10.59 10.79
CA LEU A 112 -9.17 -9.73 11.89
C LEU A 112 -9.84 -8.36 11.76
N MET A 113 -10.45 -7.88 12.85
CA MET A 113 -11.05 -6.55 12.92
C MET A 113 -10.23 -5.67 13.87
N LEU A 114 -9.77 -4.53 13.39
CA LEU A 114 -8.97 -3.57 14.14
C LEU A 114 -9.80 -2.32 14.41
N ASP A 115 -10.19 -2.11 15.66
CA ASP A 115 -10.99 -0.97 16.08
C ASP A 115 -10.10 0.16 16.59
N GLY A 116 -10.07 1.28 15.86
CA GLY A 116 -9.38 2.49 16.29
C GLY A 116 -7.84 2.36 16.43
N VAL A 117 -7.20 1.40 15.78
CA VAL A 117 -5.74 1.21 15.87
C VAL A 117 -5.02 2.31 15.09
N GLN A 118 -4.31 3.18 15.79
CA GLN A 118 -3.68 4.37 15.19
C GLN A 118 -2.20 4.20 14.88
N ASP A 119 -1.49 3.35 15.60
CA ASP A 119 -0.05 3.14 15.40
C ASP A 119 0.24 2.34 14.12
N PRO A 120 1.01 2.90 13.17
CA PRO A 120 1.36 2.21 11.92
C PRO A 120 2.11 0.90 12.11
N GLY A 121 2.98 0.83 13.12
CA GLY A 121 3.77 -0.37 13.42
C GLY A 121 2.89 -1.51 13.92
N ASN A 122 1.91 -1.19 14.78
CA ASN A 122 0.94 -2.16 15.28
C ASN A 122 0.07 -2.70 14.14
N ILE A 123 -0.48 -1.82 13.27
CA ILE A 123 -1.24 -2.27 12.10
C ILE A 123 -0.39 -3.19 11.23
N GLY A 124 0.86 -2.79 10.92
CA GLY A 124 1.76 -3.60 10.11
C GLY A 124 2.02 -4.98 10.71
N THR A 125 2.28 -5.04 12.01
CA THR A 125 2.50 -6.30 12.73
C THR A 125 1.26 -7.19 12.69
N MET A 126 0.07 -6.63 12.96
CA MET A 126 -1.19 -7.38 12.96
C MET A 126 -1.53 -7.90 11.56
N VAL A 127 -1.35 -7.10 10.51
CA VAL A 127 -1.58 -7.54 9.12
C VAL A 127 -0.62 -8.64 8.72
N ARG A 128 0.67 -8.53 9.03
CA ARG A 128 1.66 -9.57 8.77
C ARG A 128 1.37 -10.86 9.53
N THR A 129 0.94 -10.75 10.79
CA THR A 129 0.57 -11.92 11.59
C THR A 129 -0.68 -12.60 11.02
N ALA A 130 -1.69 -11.84 10.62
CA ALA A 130 -2.88 -12.37 9.98
C ALA A 130 -2.55 -13.08 8.66
N ASP A 131 -1.69 -12.49 7.82
CA ASP A 131 -1.20 -13.11 6.57
C ASP A 131 -0.50 -14.44 6.86
N ALA A 132 0.47 -14.45 7.76
CA ALA A 132 1.20 -15.65 8.15
C ALA A 132 0.32 -16.74 8.78
N ALA A 133 -0.76 -16.36 9.46
CA ALA A 133 -1.72 -17.28 10.06
C ALA A 133 -2.82 -17.75 9.09
N GLY A 134 -2.78 -17.34 7.83
CA GLY A 134 -3.75 -17.74 6.80
C GLY A 134 -5.13 -17.10 6.95
N PHE A 135 -5.21 -15.90 7.51
CA PHE A 135 -6.47 -15.16 7.56
C PHE A 135 -6.90 -14.72 6.16
N SER A 136 -8.21 -14.67 5.94
CA SER A 136 -8.79 -14.21 4.67
C SER A 136 -8.68 -12.69 4.50
N GLY A 137 -8.58 -11.96 5.59
CA GLY A 137 -8.39 -10.52 5.53
C GLY A 137 -8.36 -9.80 6.87
N VAL A 138 -8.09 -8.50 6.79
CA VAL A 138 -8.06 -7.57 7.92
C VAL A 138 -8.93 -6.36 7.59
N ILE A 139 -9.76 -5.96 8.54
CA ILE A 139 -10.64 -4.81 8.42
C ILE A 139 -10.18 -3.75 9.42
N LEU A 140 -9.77 -2.60 8.92
CA LEU A 140 -9.45 -1.45 9.74
C LEU A 140 -10.72 -0.61 9.93
N GLY A 141 -11.21 -0.57 11.16
CA GLY A 141 -12.35 0.23 11.57
C GLY A 141 -12.09 1.72 11.58
N GLU A 142 -13.15 2.49 11.78
CA GLU A 142 -13.09 3.94 11.90
C GLU A 142 -12.13 4.35 13.02
N GLY A 143 -11.39 5.44 12.83
CA GLY A 143 -10.36 5.89 13.77
C GLY A 143 -9.00 5.19 13.64
N SER A 144 -8.89 4.11 12.85
CA SER A 144 -7.59 3.49 12.55
C SER A 144 -6.76 4.36 11.60
N ALA A 145 -5.43 4.14 11.59
CA ALA A 145 -4.55 4.84 10.67
C ALA A 145 -4.91 4.52 9.21
N ASP A 146 -4.59 5.47 8.32
CA ASP A 146 -4.86 5.33 6.89
C ASP A 146 -4.02 4.19 6.28
N LEU A 147 -4.71 3.21 5.70
CA LEU A 147 -4.11 2.04 5.06
C LEU A 147 -2.99 2.38 4.07
N TYR A 148 -3.13 3.48 3.34
CA TYR A 148 -2.15 3.92 2.33
C TYR A 148 -1.13 4.93 2.85
N ASN A 149 -1.11 5.19 4.17
CA ASN A 149 -0.03 5.99 4.77
C ASN A 149 1.31 5.27 4.53
N PRO A 150 2.36 5.95 4.02
CA PRO A 150 3.65 5.32 3.71
C PRO A 150 4.26 4.54 4.88
N LYS A 151 4.04 4.99 6.11
CA LYS A 151 4.49 4.26 7.32
C LYS A 151 3.73 2.95 7.52
N VAL A 152 2.40 2.96 7.30
CA VAL A 152 1.56 1.74 7.39
C VAL A 152 1.93 0.78 6.27
N VAL A 153 1.99 1.26 5.02
CA VAL A 153 2.38 0.46 3.84
C VAL A 153 3.72 -0.24 4.06
N ARG A 154 4.71 0.51 4.55
CA ARG A 154 6.04 -0.04 4.85
C ARG A 154 6.01 -1.05 5.99
N ALA A 155 5.24 -0.78 7.05
CA ALA A 155 5.15 -1.68 8.20
C ALA A 155 4.50 -3.03 7.85
N MET A 156 3.58 -3.06 6.88
CA MET A 156 2.95 -4.29 6.38
C MET A 156 3.88 -5.18 5.55
N GLN A 157 5.01 -4.65 5.06
CA GLN A 157 6.04 -5.43 4.36
C GLN A 157 5.51 -6.32 3.21
N GLY A 158 4.52 -5.85 2.46
CA GLY A 158 3.96 -6.58 1.32
C GLY A 158 2.74 -7.46 1.64
N SER A 159 2.47 -7.79 2.90
CA SER A 159 1.31 -8.62 3.30
C SER A 159 -0.04 -8.05 2.83
N GLN A 160 -0.15 -6.73 2.65
CA GLN A 160 -1.33 -6.09 2.08
C GLN A 160 -1.63 -6.49 0.62
N PHE A 161 -0.70 -7.16 -0.03
CA PHE A 161 -0.87 -7.69 -1.39
C PHE A 161 -1.23 -9.17 -1.39
N HIS A 162 -1.06 -9.87 -0.28
CA HIS A 162 -1.35 -11.31 -0.14
C HIS A 162 -2.76 -11.56 0.39
N ILE A 163 -3.18 -10.79 1.40
CA ILE A 163 -4.52 -10.89 1.99
C ILE A 163 -5.33 -9.63 1.76
N LYS A 164 -6.64 -9.72 1.93
CA LYS A 164 -7.52 -8.57 1.76
C LYS A 164 -7.40 -7.63 2.96
N VAL A 165 -6.92 -6.39 2.74
CA VAL A 165 -6.88 -5.34 3.78
C VAL A 165 -7.75 -4.19 3.33
N ILE A 166 -8.71 -3.80 4.18
CA ILE A 166 -9.71 -2.78 3.84
C ILE A 166 -9.97 -1.84 5.02
N ASN A 167 -10.35 -0.60 4.73
CA ASN A 167 -10.93 0.32 5.69
C ASN A 167 -12.44 0.27 5.54
N ASP A 168 -13.17 -0.04 6.61
CA ASP A 168 -14.63 -0.09 6.54
C ASP A 168 -15.28 0.03 7.93
N ASN A 169 -16.61 0.14 7.95
CA ASN A 169 -17.39 0.16 9.18
C ASN A 169 -17.52 -1.23 9.78
N LEU A 170 -16.93 -1.44 10.95
CA LEU A 170 -16.92 -2.75 11.63
C LEU A 170 -18.32 -3.26 11.98
N SER A 171 -19.26 -2.37 12.32
CA SER A 171 -20.62 -2.78 12.67
C SER A 171 -21.34 -3.50 11.53
N GLY A 172 -21.10 -3.07 10.28
CA GLY A 172 -21.63 -3.74 9.10
C GLY A 172 -21.08 -5.16 8.93
N TRP A 173 -19.76 -5.31 9.13
CA TRP A 173 -19.06 -6.60 9.04
C TRP A 173 -19.49 -7.56 10.17
N ILE A 174 -19.58 -7.07 11.41
CA ILE A 174 -20.06 -7.85 12.56
C ILE A 174 -21.47 -8.36 12.31
N ARG A 175 -22.37 -7.51 11.80
CA ARG A 175 -23.75 -7.91 11.47
C ARG A 175 -23.75 -8.99 10.39
N HIS A 176 -23.02 -8.77 9.30
CA HIS A 176 -22.91 -9.73 8.21
C HIS A 176 -22.41 -11.10 8.69
N PHE A 177 -21.36 -11.16 9.50
CA PHE A 177 -20.83 -12.43 10.01
C PHE A 177 -21.84 -13.12 10.95
N LYS A 178 -22.53 -12.35 11.79
CA LYS A 178 -23.60 -12.92 12.65
C LYS A 178 -24.76 -13.50 11.83
N ASP A 179 -25.18 -12.82 10.76
CA ASP A 179 -26.23 -13.31 9.86
C ASP A 179 -25.80 -14.60 9.15
N MET A 180 -24.53 -14.74 8.85
CA MET A 180 -23.92 -15.97 8.30
C MET A 180 -23.64 -17.05 9.38
N LYS A 181 -23.96 -16.80 10.66
CA LYS A 181 -23.65 -17.70 11.80
C LYS A 181 -22.15 -17.95 11.98
N VAL A 182 -21.31 -17.01 11.57
CA VAL A 182 -19.86 -17.02 11.83
C VAL A 182 -19.62 -16.45 13.23
N PRO A 183 -18.87 -17.15 14.10
CA PRO A 183 -18.55 -16.65 15.43
C PRO A 183 -17.77 -15.32 15.36
N VAL A 184 -18.14 -14.38 16.22
CA VAL A 184 -17.44 -13.09 16.39
C VAL A 184 -17.07 -12.97 17.87
N PHE A 185 -15.78 -12.80 18.15
CA PHE A 185 -15.20 -12.76 19.50
C PHE A 185 -14.67 -11.35 19.81
#